data_39475a71705228affa7edf22048f0b99
#
_entry.id   39475a71705228affa7edf22048f0b99
#
_cell.length_a   1.000
_cell.length_b   1.000
_cell.length_c   1.000
_cell.angle_alpha   90.00
_cell.angle_beta   90.00
_cell.angle_gamma   90.00
#
_symmetry.space_group_name_H-M   'P 1'
#
loop_
_entity.id
_entity.type
_entity.pdbx_description
1 polymer ?
#
loop_
_entity_poly.entity_id
_entity_poly.type
_entity_poly.pdbx_seq_one_letter_code
_entity_poly.pdbx_strand_id
1 'polypeptide(L)'
;MAKHIVELTDALSNKIAAGEVVERPASVVKELVENAIDAGSTVIDILVEEAGLNKITIIDNGSGIEEEDVATAFLRHATSKIKNEADLFRVHTLGFRGEALPSIASVSHLSMETSTGETKGTTVTLEGGKIIEQKSGHARKGTQIEVSQLFFNTPARLKYLKSLPTELGNITDILNRLALAHPDISFRFSHNGKPLLQTNGNGDLRQVIAAIYGVSIARKSIPVKAESLDFKISGYAVLPEVNRSNRNYISTIINGRFIKNFALVKAIQEGYHTLLPIGRFPIIVLQIEMDPIIVDVNVHPAKLEVRLSKEKELGQLISQMIKEAFHKLQLIPDGEISKKQKEVQKSEQIQMSFEENKPQKETPTLFSKPSIPEYVPSDLDAPREDDFILETMPSYEPEQEVEHAEQPKERIPKMYPIGQMHATYIFAQNENGLYIIDQHAAQERIKYEFYREKIGEVSRELQELLVPIVLEFPADEYVRLEEQKAKLEEVGVFLENFGQNSFIIRAHPTWFPKDQEEEMLREIIDEALSAPSISIHKLREDTAIMMSCKKSIKANHYLTTQDMEALLDTLREASDPFTCPHGRPVIIQYSTYELEKMFKRVM
;
A
#
# COMPACT_ATOMS: atom_id res chain seq x y z
N MET A 1 47.92 -18.89 -19.82
CA MET A 1 47.49 -19.03 -21.21
C MET A 1 46.49 -17.92 -21.51
N ALA A 2 46.76 -17.13 -22.55
CA ALA A 2 45.79 -16.13 -23.01
C ALA A 2 44.52 -16.83 -23.52
N LYS A 3 43.35 -16.38 -23.04
CA LYS A 3 42.05 -16.88 -23.50
C LYS A 3 41.79 -16.29 -24.91
N HIS A 4 41.55 -17.13 -25.89
CA HIS A 4 41.17 -16.66 -27.20
C HIS A 4 39.73 -16.14 -27.21
N ILE A 5 39.48 -15.04 -27.91
CA ILE A 5 38.15 -14.53 -28.17
C ILE A 5 37.57 -15.40 -29.31
N VAL A 6 36.38 -15.94 -29.08
CA VAL A 6 35.64 -16.76 -30.06
C VAL A 6 34.25 -16.18 -30.27
N GLU A 7 33.74 -16.28 -31.49
CA GLU A 7 32.35 -15.93 -31.79
C GLU A 7 31.41 -16.97 -31.17
N LEU A 8 30.36 -16.50 -30.51
CA LEU A 8 29.38 -17.38 -29.89
C LEU A 8 28.43 -17.97 -30.92
N THR A 9 27.98 -19.19 -30.70
CA THR A 9 26.92 -19.78 -31.54
C THR A 9 25.63 -19.00 -31.39
N ASP A 10 24.82 -18.92 -32.46
CA ASP A 10 23.52 -18.23 -32.45
C ASP A 10 22.61 -18.68 -31.28
N ALA A 11 22.58 -19.98 -30.99
CA ALA A 11 21.81 -20.54 -29.88
C ALA A 11 22.25 -20.00 -28.51
N LEU A 12 23.57 -19.83 -28.30
CA LEU A 12 24.10 -19.28 -27.04
C LEU A 12 23.89 -17.76 -26.96
N SER A 13 24.13 -17.08 -28.09
CA SER A 13 23.89 -15.63 -28.21
C SER A 13 22.41 -15.30 -27.96
N ASN A 14 21.48 -16.11 -28.48
CA ASN A 14 20.04 -15.97 -28.27
C ASN A 14 19.65 -16.16 -26.79
N LYS A 15 20.25 -17.14 -26.10
CA LYS A 15 20.00 -17.34 -24.65
C LYS A 15 20.55 -16.21 -23.79
N ILE A 16 21.67 -15.59 -24.17
CA ILE A 16 22.23 -14.42 -23.45
C ILE A 16 21.30 -13.23 -23.64
N ALA A 17 20.93 -12.89 -24.87
CA ALA A 17 20.03 -11.78 -25.16
C ALA A 17 18.62 -11.99 -24.56
N ALA A 18 18.10 -13.24 -24.58
CA ALA A 18 16.88 -13.57 -23.87
C ALA A 18 17.00 -13.30 -22.35
N GLY A 19 18.22 -13.24 -21.78
CA GLY A 19 18.46 -12.85 -20.41
C GLY A 19 18.18 -11.40 -20.10
N GLU A 20 18.40 -10.54 -21.08
CA GLU A 20 18.19 -9.09 -20.96
C GLU A 20 16.75 -8.67 -21.26
N VAL A 21 16.05 -9.41 -22.13
CA VAL A 21 14.69 -9.10 -22.58
C VAL A 21 13.63 -9.84 -21.77
N VAL A 22 13.87 -11.12 -21.44
CA VAL A 22 12.91 -12.03 -20.79
C VAL A 22 13.44 -12.46 -19.41
N GLU A 23 13.29 -11.60 -18.42
CA GLU A 23 13.72 -11.91 -17.04
C GLU A 23 12.69 -12.75 -16.29
N ARG A 24 11.40 -12.55 -16.57
CA ARG A 24 10.26 -13.13 -15.85
C ARG A 24 9.00 -13.23 -16.72
N PRO A 25 7.95 -13.97 -16.29
CA PRO A 25 6.70 -14.07 -17.05
C PRO A 25 6.06 -12.72 -17.41
N ALA A 26 6.11 -11.75 -16.49
CA ALA A 26 5.59 -10.41 -16.71
C ALA A 26 6.27 -9.68 -17.87
N SER A 27 7.57 -9.95 -18.15
CA SER A 27 8.28 -9.40 -19.31
C SER A 27 7.73 -9.97 -20.63
N VAL A 28 7.40 -11.26 -20.64
CA VAL A 28 6.77 -11.91 -21.82
C VAL A 28 5.42 -11.29 -22.12
N VAL A 29 4.55 -11.18 -21.10
CA VAL A 29 3.22 -10.57 -21.24
C VAL A 29 3.35 -9.13 -21.76
N LYS A 30 4.27 -8.34 -21.17
CA LYS A 30 4.51 -6.96 -21.58
C LYS A 30 4.84 -6.85 -23.07
N GLU A 31 5.87 -7.55 -23.53
CA GLU A 31 6.32 -7.44 -24.92
C GLU A 31 5.27 -7.96 -25.93
N LEU A 32 4.53 -9.03 -25.60
CA LEU A 32 3.48 -9.54 -26.48
C LEU A 32 2.27 -8.61 -26.54
N VAL A 33 1.85 -8.03 -25.43
CA VAL A 33 0.74 -7.07 -25.40
C VAL A 33 1.15 -5.74 -26.06
N GLU A 34 2.37 -5.24 -25.87
CA GLU A 34 2.89 -4.07 -26.59
C GLU A 34 2.89 -4.33 -28.13
N ASN A 35 3.22 -5.54 -28.57
CA ASN A 35 3.13 -5.91 -29.98
C ASN A 35 1.69 -5.92 -30.51
N ALA A 36 0.74 -6.43 -29.71
CA ALA A 36 -0.68 -6.40 -30.07
C ALA A 36 -1.21 -4.95 -30.18
N ILE A 37 -0.81 -4.06 -29.26
CA ILE A 37 -1.14 -2.62 -29.31
C ILE A 37 -0.57 -1.99 -30.58
N ASP A 38 0.71 -2.23 -30.87
CA ASP A 38 1.39 -1.70 -32.05
C ASP A 38 0.78 -2.23 -33.36
N ALA A 39 0.15 -3.42 -33.34
CA ALA A 39 -0.63 -3.97 -34.45
C ALA A 39 -2.00 -3.32 -34.65
N GLY A 40 -2.35 -2.31 -33.85
CA GLY A 40 -3.62 -1.59 -33.93
C GLY A 40 -4.81 -2.40 -33.41
N SER A 41 -4.60 -3.29 -32.45
CA SER A 41 -5.66 -4.08 -31.84
C SER A 41 -6.61 -3.22 -31.02
N THR A 42 -7.90 -3.53 -31.09
CA THR A 42 -8.95 -2.91 -30.26
C THR A 42 -9.41 -3.82 -29.11
N VAL A 43 -9.12 -5.12 -29.23
CA VAL A 43 -9.44 -6.13 -28.20
C VAL A 43 -8.23 -7.03 -28.01
N ILE A 44 -7.80 -7.20 -26.77
CA ILE A 44 -6.68 -8.06 -26.39
C ILE A 44 -7.14 -8.96 -25.24
N ASP A 45 -7.13 -10.28 -25.47
CA ASP A 45 -7.40 -11.30 -24.46
C ASP A 45 -6.09 -11.88 -23.94
N ILE A 46 -5.93 -11.89 -22.63
CA ILE A 46 -4.74 -12.37 -21.95
C ILE A 46 -5.16 -13.51 -20.99
N LEU A 47 -4.72 -14.73 -21.27
CA LEU A 47 -5.01 -15.91 -20.49
C LEU A 47 -3.71 -16.43 -19.89
N VAL A 48 -3.63 -16.54 -18.58
CA VAL A 48 -2.42 -16.93 -17.86
C VAL A 48 -2.72 -18.08 -16.92
N GLU A 49 -1.88 -19.11 -16.94
CA GLU A 49 -1.92 -20.26 -16.04
C GLU A 49 -0.66 -20.31 -15.19
N GLU A 50 -0.81 -20.62 -13.89
CA GLU A 50 0.29 -20.70 -12.92
C GLU A 50 1.23 -19.47 -12.99
N ALA A 51 0.63 -18.26 -12.97
CA ALA A 51 1.37 -17.00 -13.07
C ALA A 51 2.30 -16.91 -14.31
N GLY A 52 1.97 -17.61 -15.37
CA GLY A 52 2.71 -17.60 -16.65
C GLY A 52 3.87 -18.58 -16.73
N LEU A 53 4.05 -19.46 -15.74
CA LEU A 53 5.06 -20.51 -15.79
C LEU A 53 4.59 -21.70 -16.62
N ASN A 54 3.32 -22.09 -16.49
CA ASN A 54 2.73 -23.14 -17.30
C ASN A 54 2.40 -22.64 -18.70
N LYS A 55 1.56 -21.57 -18.78
CA LYS A 55 1.06 -21.10 -20.07
C LYS A 55 0.70 -19.61 -20.04
N ILE A 56 1.05 -18.91 -21.10
CA ILE A 56 0.62 -17.53 -21.41
C ILE A 56 0.01 -17.57 -22.81
N THR A 57 -1.25 -17.16 -22.95
CA THR A 57 -1.90 -17.02 -24.24
C THR A 57 -2.35 -15.58 -24.43
N ILE A 58 -1.95 -14.96 -25.53
CA ILE A 58 -2.37 -13.61 -25.91
C ILE A 58 -3.07 -13.68 -27.25
N ILE A 59 -4.26 -13.13 -27.32
CA ILE A 59 -5.13 -13.14 -28.51
C ILE A 59 -5.52 -11.71 -28.80
N ASP A 60 -5.20 -11.25 -29.98
CA ASP A 60 -5.50 -9.91 -30.47
C ASP A 60 -6.33 -9.94 -31.78
N ASN A 61 -6.91 -8.81 -32.13
CA ASN A 61 -7.64 -8.57 -33.37
C ASN A 61 -6.95 -7.52 -34.27
N GLY A 62 -5.63 -7.39 -34.13
CA GLY A 62 -4.81 -6.43 -34.89
C GLY A 62 -4.64 -6.78 -36.38
N SER A 63 -3.64 -6.17 -37.00
CA SER A 63 -3.36 -6.35 -38.43
C SER A 63 -2.99 -7.77 -38.81
N GLY A 64 -2.48 -8.60 -37.88
CA GLY A 64 -1.86 -9.89 -38.20
C GLY A 64 -0.49 -9.77 -38.88
N ILE A 65 0.05 -10.90 -39.30
CA ILE A 65 1.34 -11.02 -39.98
C ILE A 65 1.11 -11.79 -41.29
N GLU A 66 1.69 -11.32 -42.42
CA GLU A 66 1.64 -11.99 -43.71
C GLU A 66 2.42 -13.32 -43.65
N GLU A 67 1.96 -14.33 -44.40
CA GLU A 67 2.55 -15.67 -44.42
C GLU A 67 4.07 -15.65 -44.71
N GLU A 68 4.50 -14.77 -45.61
CA GLU A 68 5.90 -14.60 -46.02
C GLU A 68 6.79 -14.05 -44.89
N ASP A 69 6.20 -13.25 -43.96
CA ASP A 69 6.90 -12.58 -42.88
C ASP A 69 6.92 -13.40 -41.58
N VAL A 70 6.09 -14.47 -41.47
CA VAL A 70 5.97 -15.27 -40.23
C VAL A 70 7.31 -15.84 -39.77
N ALA A 71 8.10 -16.43 -40.67
CA ALA A 71 9.41 -16.96 -40.30
C ALA A 71 10.41 -15.84 -39.98
N THR A 72 10.34 -14.73 -40.71
CA THR A 72 11.20 -13.54 -40.50
C THR A 72 10.96 -12.88 -39.14
N ALA A 73 9.72 -12.90 -38.64
CA ALA A 73 9.37 -12.32 -37.34
C ALA A 73 10.13 -12.96 -36.15
N PHE A 74 10.67 -14.16 -36.31
CA PHE A 74 11.49 -14.86 -35.30
C PHE A 74 13.01 -14.70 -35.52
N LEU A 75 13.43 -13.93 -36.50
CA LEU A 75 14.83 -13.55 -36.69
C LEU A 75 15.19 -12.36 -35.81
N ARG A 76 16.42 -12.32 -35.33
CA ARG A 76 16.90 -11.16 -34.53
C ARG A 76 17.05 -9.93 -35.41
N HIS A 77 16.73 -8.78 -34.81
CA HIS A 77 16.80 -7.48 -35.50
C HIS A 77 15.85 -7.36 -36.70
N ALA A 78 14.87 -8.27 -36.82
CA ALA A 78 13.82 -8.17 -37.82
C ALA A 78 12.63 -7.38 -37.24
N THR A 79 12.31 -6.25 -37.87
CA THR A 79 11.23 -5.37 -37.43
C THR A 79 10.59 -4.63 -38.59
N SER A 80 9.29 -4.46 -38.56
CA SER A 80 8.53 -3.61 -39.49
C SER A 80 8.43 -2.15 -39.06
N LYS A 81 8.88 -1.84 -37.83
CA LYS A 81 8.56 -0.58 -37.12
C LYS A 81 9.57 0.55 -37.35
N ILE A 82 10.81 0.22 -37.70
CA ILE A 82 11.88 1.18 -38.04
C ILE A 82 12.59 0.70 -39.30
N LYS A 83 12.95 1.61 -40.20
CA LYS A 83 13.64 1.30 -41.48
C LYS A 83 14.96 2.05 -41.64
N ASN A 84 15.12 3.18 -40.95
CA ASN A 84 16.29 4.03 -41.07
C ASN A 84 16.68 4.66 -39.74
N GLU A 85 17.83 5.30 -39.67
CA GLU A 85 18.34 5.95 -38.46
C GLU A 85 17.44 7.10 -37.98
N ALA A 86 16.77 7.82 -38.87
CA ALA A 86 15.86 8.90 -38.52
C ALA A 86 14.61 8.40 -37.73
N ASP A 87 14.15 7.18 -38.06
CA ASP A 87 13.03 6.54 -37.38
C ASP A 87 13.39 6.23 -35.90
N LEU A 88 14.68 5.98 -35.60
CA LEU A 88 15.14 5.70 -34.24
C LEU A 88 14.94 6.89 -33.29
N PHE A 89 15.02 8.12 -33.83
CA PHE A 89 14.79 9.36 -33.05
C PHE A 89 13.32 9.77 -33.00
N ARG A 90 12.44 9.10 -33.75
CA ARG A 90 11.00 9.41 -33.81
C ARG A 90 10.15 8.15 -33.59
N VAL A 91 10.52 7.35 -32.60
CA VAL A 91 9.80 6.10 -32.30
C VAL A 91 8.43 6.41 -31.72
N HIS A 92 7.37 6.09 -32.46
CA HIS A 92 5.98 6.20 -32.01
C HIS A 92 5.43 4.86 -31.47
N THR A 93 6.04 3.72 -31.85
CA THR A 93 5.62 2.38 -31.43
C THR A 93 6.18 2.00 -30.06
N LEU A 94 5.50 1.12 -29.32
CA LEU A 94 5.95 0.63 -28.01
C LEU A 94 7.17 -0.31 -28.15
N GLY A 95 7.23 -1.17 -29.17
CA GLY A 95 8.39 -2.00 -29.51
C GLY A 95 9.07 -1.51 -30.79
N PHE A 96 10.39 -1.69 -30.96
CA PHE A 96 11.12 -1.31 -32.18
C PHE A 96 12.36 -2.13 -32.47
N ARG A 97 12.91 -2.89 -31.51
CA ARG A 97 14.22 -3.56 -31.62
C ARG A 97 14.21 -4.86 -32.41
N GLY A 98 13.05 -5.51 -32.61
CA GLY A 98 12.94 -6.81 -33.27
C GLY A 98 13.64 -7.95 -32.51
N GLU A 99 13.62 -7.89 -31.16
CA GLU A 99 14.30 -8.88 -30.30
C GLU A 99 13.35 -9.66 -29.41
N ALA A 100 12.10 -9.19 -29.20
CA ALA A 100 11.16 -9.78 -28.27
C ALA A 100 10.73 -11.21 -28.66
N LEU A 101 10.16 -11.39 -29.86
CA LEU A 101 9.68 -12.71 -30.30
C LEU A 101 10.79 -13.76 -30.35
N PRO A 102 11.98 -13.49 -30.97
CA PRO A 102 13.07 -14.48 -30.97
C PRO A 102 13.60 -14.78 -29.58
N SER A 103 13.64 -13.80 -28.67
CA SER A 103 14.05 -14.00 -27.28
C SER A 103 13.07 -14.88 -26.51
N ILE A 104 11.76 -14.65 -26.61
CA ILE A 104 10.72 -15.46 -25.99
C ILE A 104 10.76 -16.88 -26.53
N ALA A 105 10.79 -17.05 -27.84
CA ALA A 105 10.86 -18.36 -28.50
C ALA A 105 12.08 -19.17 -28.06
N SER A 106 13.24 -18.52 -27.84
CA SER A 106 14.50 -19.20 -27.50
C SER A 106 14.46 -19.87 -26.12
N VAL A 107 13.55 -19.44 -25.19
CA VAL A 107 13.46 -19.93 -23.81
C VAL A 107 12.12 -20.59 -23.49
N SER A 108 11.31 -20.90 -24.50
CA SER A 108 9.97 -21.47 -24.34
C SER A 108 9.59 -22.41 -25.48
N HIS A 109 8.44 -23.06 -25.32
CA HIS A 109 7.67 -23.63 -26.43
C HIS A 109 6.65 -22.58 -26.85
N LEU A 110 6.72 -22.13 -28.10
CA LEU A 110 5.88 -21.06 -28.63
C LEU A 110 5.06 -21.58 -29.80
N SER A 111 3.76 -21.31 -29.80
CA SER A 111 2.87 -21.49 -30.94
C SER A 111 2.25 -20.14 -31.29
N MET A 112 2.31 -19.77 -32.58
CA MET A 112 1.69 -18.56 -33.09
C MET A 112 0.76 -18.89 -34.25
N GLU A 113 -0.47 -18.39 -34.18
CA GLU A 113 -1.44 -18.40 -35.26
C GLU A 113 -1.78 -16.97 -35.65
N THR A 114 -1.62 -16.61 -36.91
CA THR A 114 -1.79 -15.24 -37.39
C THR A 114 -2.42 -15.19 -38.76
N SER A 115 -3.21 -14.15 -39.03
CA SER A 115 -3.81 -13.88 -40.34
C SER A 115 -4.11 -12.39 -40.50
N THR A 116 -3.95 -11.86 -41.69
CA THR A 116 -4.39 -10.51 -42.07
C THR A 116 -5.90 -10.44 -42.34
N GLY A 117 -6.59 -11.59 -42.40
CA GLY A 117 -8.02 -11.71 -42.67
C GLY A 117 -8.39 -11.78 -44.15
N GLU A 118 -7.44 -11.57 -45.03
CA GLU A 118 -7.64 -11.63 -46.50
C GLU A 118 -7.33 -13.02 -47.08
N THR A 119 -6.42 -13.74 -46.44
CA THR A 119 -5.92 -15.06 -46.86
C THR A 119 -6.11 -16.09 -45.74
N LYS A 120 -5.74 -17.35 -46.02
CA LYS A 120 -5.63 -18.38 -44.98
C LYS A 120 -4.58 -17.95 -43.98
N GLY A 121 -4.87 -18.18 -42.70
CA GLY A 121 -3.90 -17.94 -41.64
C GLY A 121 -2.72 -18.89 -41.70
N THR A 122 -1.66 -18.57 -40.97
CA THR A 122 -0.47 -19.38 -40.78
C THR A 122 -0.30 -19.74 -39.33
N THR A 123 -0.08 -21.00 -39.02
CA THR A 123 0.30 -21.50 -37.71
C THR A 123 1.76 -21.92 -37.74
N VAL A 124 2.57 -21.43 -36.80
CA VAL A 124 3.97 -21.83 -36.63
C VAL A 124 4.21 -22.26 -35.18
N THR A 125 4.95 -23.36 -35.03
CA THR A 125 5.35 -23.89 -33.72
C THR A 125 6.86 -23.89 -33.61
N LEU A 126 7.37 -23.36 -32.48
CA LEU A 126 8.80 -23.27 -32.20
C LEU A 126 9.12 -23.93 -30.84
N GLU A 127 10.30 -24.53 -30.77
CA GLU A 127 10.87 -25.06 -29.54
C GLU A 127 12.31 -24.56 -29.37
N GLY A 128 12.58 -23.83 -28.28
CA GLY A 128 13.90 -23.28 -28.02
C GLY A 128 14.44 -22.40 -29.15
N GLY A 129 13.55 -21.67 -29.86
CA GLY A 129 13.87 -20.77 -30.98
C GLY A 129 14.00 -21.43 -32.34
N LYS A 130 13.77 -22.74 -32.46
CA LYS A 130 13.77 -23.45 -33.73
C LYS A 130 12.35 -23.70 -34.20
N ILE A 131 12.06 -23.40 -35.47
CA ILE A 131 10.78 -23.73 -36.08
C ILE A 131 10.72 -25.24 -36.26
N ILE A 132 9.69 -25.86 -35.63
CA ILE A 132 9.42 -27.29 -35.71
C ILE A 132 8.39 -27.58 -36.80
N GLU A 133 7.36 -26.76 -36.91
CA GLU A 133 6.27 -26.93 -37.85
C GLU A 133 5.73 -25.56 -38.31
N GLN A 134 5.42 -25.45 -39.61
CA GLN A 134 4.64 -24.35 -40.16
C GLN A 134 3.55 -24.92 -41.04
N LYS A 135 2.30 -24.52 -40.82
CA LYS A 135 1.13 -25.02 -41.55
C LYS A 135 0.07 -23.93 -41.72
N SER A 136 -0.87 -24.18 -42.63
CA SER A 136 -2.00 -23.31 -42.82
C SER A 136 -2.88 -23.29 -41.54
N GLY A 137 -3.24 -22.10 -41.07
CA GLY A 137 -4.08 -21.84 -39.91
C GLY A 137 -5.47 -21.28 -40.28
N HIS A 138 -6.20 -20.82 -39.30
CA HIS A 138 -7.51 -20.21 -39.48
C HIS A 138 -7.39 -18.80 -40.07
N ALA A 139 -8.41 -18.37 -40.83
CA ALA A 139 -8.44 -17.04 -41.47
C ALA A 139 -8.97 -15.94 -40.51
N ARG A 140 -8.81 -16.08 -39.20
CA ARG A 140 -9.22 -15.06 -38.22
C ARG A 140 -8.21 -13.91 -38.22
N LYS A 141 -8.65 -12.68 -38.54
CA LYS A 141 -7.79 -11.50 -38.50
C LYS A 141 -7.24 -11.29 -37.07
N GLY A 142 -5.92 -11.01 -36.99
CA GLY A 142 -5.16 -10.80 -35.77
C GLY A 142 -4.18 -11.91 -35.48
N THR A 143 -3.64 -11.94 -34.28
CA THR A 143 -2.62 -12.92 -33.88
C THR A 143 -3.02 -13.57 -32.54
N GLN A 144 -2.75 -14.87 -32.44
CA GLN A 144 -2.77 -15.62 -31.20
C GLN A 144 -1.39 -16.18 -30.95
N ILE A 145 -0.81 -15.87 -29.80
CA ILE A 145 0.48 -16.40 -29.38
C ILE A 145 0.27 -17.17 -28.07
N GLU A 146 0.74 -18.41 -28.07
CA GLU A 146 0.78 -19.28 -26.92
C GLU A 146 2.23 -19.57 -26.55
N VAL A 147 2.63 -19.24 -25.31
CA VAL A 147 3.94 -19.49 -24.75
C VAL A 147 3.76 -20.47 -23.59
N SER A 148 4.40 -21.63 -23.68
CA SER A 148 4.33 -22.66 -22.66
C SER A 148 5.72 -23.10 -22.21
N GLN A 149 5.79 -23.72 -21.01
CA GLN A 149 7.03 -24.21 -20.42
C GLN A 149 8.16 -23.17 -20.41
N LEU A 150 7.84 -21.94 -20.02
CA LEU A 150 8.80 -20.84 -19.98
C LEU A 150 10.01 -21.21 -19.12
N PHE A 151 11.21 -20.97 -19.66
CA PHE A 151 12.51 -21.31 -19.06
C PHE A 151 12.85 -22.81 -18.98
N PHE A 152 12.18 -23.70 -19.73
CA PHE A 152 12.44 -25.14 -19.74
C PHE A 152 13.93 -25.47 -19.98
N ASN A 153 14.63 -24.68 -20.79
CA ASN A 153 16.03 -24.87 -21.17
C ASN A 153 17.01 -23.93 -20.42
N THR A 154 16.52 -23.19 -19.41
CA THR A 154 17.28 -22.28 -18.55
C THR A 154 16.91 -22.45 -17.07
N PRO A 155 17.17 -23.63 -16.47
CA PRO A 155 16.69 -23.97 -15.12
C PRO A 155 17.25 -23.05 -14.01
N ALA A 156 18.38 -22.40 -14.25
CA ALA A 156 18.91 -21.41 -13.32
C ALA A 156 17.93 -20.23 -13.12
N ARG A 157 17.22 -19.79 -14.18
CA ARG A 157 16.24 -18.69 -14.08
C ARG A 157 15.02 -19.07 -13.28
N LEU A 158 14.53 -20.31 -13.36
CA LEU A 158 13.41 -20.79 -12.54
C LEU A 158 13.70 -20.67 -11.06
N LYS A 159 14.97 -20.79 -10.62
CA LYS A 159 15.37 -20.66 -9.22
C LYS A 159 15.34 -19.21 -8.70
N TYR A 160 15.37 -18.21 -9.59
CA TYR A 160 15.32 -16.79 -9.22
C TYR A 160 13.91 -16.20 -9.30
N LEU A 161 12.92 -16.97 -9.74
CA LEU A 161 11.53 -16.54 -9.72
C LEU A 161 11.00 -16.48 -8.28
N LYS A 162 10.16 -15.50 -8.04
CA LYS A 162 9.50 -15.33 -6.74
C LYS A 162 8.30 -16.29 -6.61
N SER A 163 7.48 -16.11 -5.57
CA SER A 163 6.25 -16.86 -5.41
C SER A 163 5.27 -16.63 -6.57
N LEU A 164 4.42 -17.62 -6.87
CA LEU A 164 3.39 -17.49 -7.93
C LEU A 164 2.52 -16.23 -7.75
N PRO A 165 2.02 -15.89 -6.55
CA PRO A 165 1.27 -14.65 -6.35
C PRO A 165 2.09 -13.39 -6.66
N THR A 166 3.38 -13.38 -6.33
CA THR A 166 4.25 -12.24 -6.66
C THR A 166 4.43 -12.07 -8.17
N GLU A 167 4.63 -13.16 -8.91
CA GLU A 167 4.74 -13.09 -10.38
C GLU A 167 3.41 -12.71 -11.03
N LEU A 168 2.29 -13.20 -10.51
CA LEU A 168 0.95 -12.79 -10.95
C LEU A 168 0.70 -11.30 -10.68
N GLY A 169 1.09 -10.80 -9.50
CA GLY A 169 1.02 -9.37 -9.17
C GLY A 169 1.83 -8.51 -10.14
N ASN A 170 3.03 -8.97 -10.55
CA ASN A 170 3.84 -8.25 -11.55
C ASN A 170 3.16 -8.21 -12.93
N ILE A 171 2.52 -9.31 -13.36
CA ILE A 171 1.76 -9.35 -14.63
C ILE A 171 0.60 -8.37 -14.55
N THR A 172 -0.17 -8.41 -13.46
CA THR A 172 -1.34 -7.57 -13.25
C THR A 172 -0.97 -6.07 -13.22
N ASP A 173 0.12 -5.69 -12.52
CA ASP A 173 0.61 -4.29 -12.49
C ASP A 173 0.95 -3.78 -13.90
N ILE A 174 1.61 -4.60 -14.72
CA ILE A 174 1.92 -4.25 -16.10
C ILE A 174 0.65 -4.05 -16.93
N LEU A 175 -0.31 -4.96 -16.82
CA LEU A 175 -1.57 -4.88 -17.56
C LEU A 175 -2.42 -3.69 -17.12
N ASN A 176 -2.47 -3.39 -15.83
CA ASN A 176 -3.13 -2.19 -15.30
C ASN A 176 -2.55 -0.91 -15.91
N ARG A 177 -1.22 -0.82 -16.00
CA ARG A 177 -0.52 0.34 -16.59
C ARG A 177 -0.75 0.48 -18.08
N LEU A 178 -0.75 -0.63 -18.82
CA LEU A 178 -1.07 -0.63 -20.24
C LEU A 178 -2.53 -0.24 -20.50
N ALA A 179 -3.46 -0.72 -19.66
CA ALA A 179 -4.87 -0.34 -19.76
C ALA A 179 -5.08 1.16 -19.46
N LEU A 180 -4.38 1.74 -18.47
CA LEU A 180 -4.42 3.19 -18.20
C LEU A 180 -3.80 4.01 -19.33
N ALA A 181 -2.80 3.47 -20.04
CA ALA A 181 -2.17 4.13 -21.17
C ALA A 181 -3.03 4.08 -22.45
N HIS A 182 -3.83 3.03 -22.62
CA HIS A 182 -4.63 2.76 -23.80
C HIS A 182 -6.11 2.50 -23.45
N PRO A 183 -6.87 3.53 -23.02
CA PRO A 183 -8.27 3.38 -22.64
C PRO A 183 -9.19 3.04 -23.83
N ASP A 184 -8.72 3.20 -25.06
CA ASP A 184 -9.37 2.86 -26.32
C ASP A 184 -9.30 1.36 -26.67
N ILE A 185 -8.52 0.57 -25.90
CA ILE A 185 -8.37 -0.87 -26.07
C ILE A 185 -9.13 -1.62 -24.96
N SER A 186 -9.87 -2.66 -25.36
CA SER A 186 -10.51 -3.60 -24.43
C SER A 186 -9.50 -4.67 -24.02
N PHE A 187 -9.08 -4.65 -22.77
CA PHE A 187 -8.25 -5.68 -22.14
C PHE A 187 -9.11 -6.65 -21.36
N ARG A 188 -8.94 -7.95 -21.59
CA ARG A 188 -9.59 -9.02 -20.83
C ARG A 188 -8.51 -9.96 -20.31
N PHE A 189 -8.23 -9.87 -19.01
CA PHE A 189 -7.19 -10.67 -18.37
C PHE A 189 -7.80 -11.68 -17.41
N SER A 190 -7.43 -12.94 -17.57
CA SER A 190 -7.83 -14.03 -16.66
C SER A 190 -6.64 -14.88 -16.24
N HIS A 191 -6.69 -15.35 -14.99
CA HIS A 191 -5.71 -16.27 -14.40
C HIS A 191 -6.43 -17.54 -13.94
N ASN A 192 -6.00 -18.71 -14.42
CA ASN A 192 -6.62 -20.01 -14.13
C ASN A 192 -8.15 -19.97 -14.34
N GLY A 193 -8.61 -19.30 -15.40
CA GLY A 193 -10.04 -19.15 -15.72
C GLY A 193 -10.81 -18.10 -14.91
N LYS A 194 -10.20 -17.46 -13.91
CA LYS A 194 -10.83 -16.37 -13.14
C LYS A 194 -10.49 -15.02 -13.77
N PRO A 195 -11.48 -14.14 -14.05
CA PRO A 195 -11.21 -12.80 -14.57
C PRO A 195 -10.57 -11.93 -13.48
N LEU A 196 -9.51 -11.20 -13.81
CA LEU A 196 -8.79 -10.27 -12.93
C LEU A 196 -8.91 -8.82 -13.40
N LEU A 197 -8.92 -8.56 -14.72
CA LEU A 197 -9.09 -7.23 -15.30
C LEU A 197 -9.98 -7.31 -16.54
N GLN A 198 -10.92 -6.37 -16.64
CA GLN A 198 -11.73 -6.18 -17.84
C GLN A 198 -11.98 -4.70 -18.06
N THR A 199 -11.60 -4.19 -19.26
CA THR A 199 -11.86 -2.81 -19.70
C THR A 199 -12.75 -2.80 -20.94
N ASN A 200 -13.46 -1.69 -21.17
CA ASN A 200 -14.44 -1.59 -22.25
C ASN A 200 -13.84 -1.18 -23.60
N GLY A 201 -12.66 -0.55 -23.62
CA GLY A 201 -12.03 -0.06 -24.86
C GLY A 201 -12.78 1.10 -25.54
N ASN A 202 -13.48 1.93 -24.78
CA ASN A 202 -14.29 3.04 -25.31
C ASN A 202 -13.61 4.42 -25.21
N GLY A 203 -12.32 4.47 -24.85
CA GLY A 203 -11.57 5.71 -24.69
C GLY A 203 -11.83 6.47 -23.38
N ASP A 204 -12.71 5.99 -22.51
CA ASP A 204 -13.00 6.63 -21.23
C ASP A 204 -12.02 6.17 -20.13
N LEU A 205 -10.99 6.99 -19.89
CA LEU A 205 -10.00 6.73 -18.86
C LEU A 205 -10.61 6.59 -17.45
N ARG A 206 -11.74 7.30 -17.16
CA ARG A 206 -12.39 7.21 -15.86
C ARG A 206 -13.01 5.83 -15.61
N GLN A 207 -13.54 5.19 -16.68
CA GLN A 207 -14.02 3.81 -16.59
C GLN A 207 -12.88 2.83 -16.37
N VAL A 208 -11.72 3.05 -16.98
CA VAL A 208 -10.52 2.24 -16.74
C VAL A 208 -10.03 2.41 -15.29
N ILE A 209 -10.03 3.63 -14.76
CA ILE A 209 -9.75 3.90 -13.34
C ILE A 209 -10.73 3.16 -12.43
N ALA A 210 -12.02 3.13 -12.77
CA ALA A 210 -13.02 2.37 -12.02
C ALA A 210 -12.79 0.86 -12.06
N ALA A 211 -12.37 0.32 -13.19
CA ALA A 211 -12.06 -1.10 -13.35
C ALA A 211 -10.81 -1.53 -12.55
N ILE A 212 -9.81 -0.64 -12.40
CA ILE A 212 -8.53 -0.95 -11.75
C ILE A 212 -8.57 -0.61 -10.25
N TYR A 213 -9.00 0.61 -9.90
CA TYR A 213 -8.91 1.14 -8.52
C TYR A 213 -10.25 1.11 -7.76
N GLY A 214 -11.33 0.71 -8.43
CA GLY A 214 -12.67 0.67 -7.86
C GLY A 214 -13.51 1.90 -8.19
N VAL A 215 -14.84 1.72 -8.14
CA VAL A 215 -15.82 2.75 -8.49
C VAL A 215 -15.80 3.92 -7.51
N SER A 216 -15.53 3.65 -6.24
CA SER A 216 -15.43 4.68 -5.18
C SER A 216 -14.34 5.70 -5.49
N ILE A 217 -13.15 5.25 -5.93
CA ILE A 217 -12.02 6.11 -6.32
C ILE A 217 -12.34 6.89 -7.60
N ALA A 218 -12.91 6.22 -8.60
CA ALA A 218 -13.28 6.86 -9.85
C ALA A 218 -14.32 7.98 -9.66
N ARG A 219 -15.26 7.84 -8.72
CA ARG A 219 -16.22 8.90 -8.37
C ARG A 219 -15.57 10.13 -7.77
N LYS A 220 -14.51 9.93 -6.98
CA LYS A 220 -13.74 11.00 -6.33
C LYS A 220 -12.62 11.56 -7.21
N SER A 221 -12.55 11.17 -8.48
CA SER A 221 -11.57 11.67 -9.43
C SER A 221 -12.13 12.86 -10.23
N ILE A 222 -11.30 13.89 -10.39
CA ILE A 222 -11.58 15.09 -11.18
C ILE A 222 -10.72 15.11 -12.44
N PRO A 223 -11.25 15.56 -13.60
CA PRO A 223 -10.45 15.69 -14.80
C PRO A 223 -9.46 16.85 -14.65
N VAL A 224 -8.22 16.64 -15.08
CA VAL A 224 -7.17 17.66 -15.14
C VAL A 224 -6.64 17.77 -16.56
N LYS A 225 -6.41 19.00 -17.03
CA LYS A 225 -5.87 19.29 -18.36
C LYS A 225 -4.97 20.51 -18.31
N ALA A 226 -3.87 20.47 -19.04
CA ALA A 226 -3.01 21.64 -19.30
C ALA A 226 -2.37 21.46 -20.68
N GLU A 227 -2.08 22.56 -21.32
CA GLU A 227 -1.44 22.58 -22.65
C GLU A 227 -0.41 23.71 -22.71
N SER A 228 0.70 23.43 -23.35
CA SER A 228 1.75 24.39 -23.68
C SER A 228 2.23 24.14 -25.11
N LEU A 229 3.23 24.88 -25.58
CA LEU A 229 3.81 24.66 -26.92
C LEU A 229 4.42 23.27 -27.10
N ASP A 230 4.98 22.71 -26.03
CA ASP A 230 5.72 21.43 -26.07
C ASP A 230 4.95 20.25 -25.46
N PHE A 231 3.95 20.51 -24.63
CA PHE A 231 3.28 19.50 -23.84
C PHE A 231 1.77 19.64 -23.89
N LYS A 232 1.08 18.52 -24.05
CA LYS A 232 -0.36 18.40 -23.85
C LYS A 232 -0.61 17.35 -22.76
N ILE A 233 -1.19 17.78 -21.65
CA ILE A 233 -1.44 16.95 -20.46
C ILE A 233 -2.93 16.78 -20.30
N SER A 234 -3.36 15.54 -20.11
CA SER A 234 -4.73 15.20 -19.74
C SER A 234 -4.73 14.06 -18.73
N GLY A 235 -5.80 13.92 -17.94
CA GLY A 235 -5.89 12.83 -16.99
C GLY A 235 -6.89 13.07 -15.88
N TYR A 236 -6.72 12.34 -14.79
CA TYR A 236 -7.57 12.42 -13.61
C TYR A 236 -6.73 12.48 -12.34
N ALA A 237 -7.09 13.40 -11.45
CA ALA A 237 -6.54 13.55 -10.11
C ALA A 237 -7.63 13.18 -9.09
N VAL A 238 -7.33 12.33 -8.12
CA VAL A 238 -8.29 11.96 -7.07
C VAL A 238 -8.25 12.98 -5.95
N LEU A 239 -9.38 13.25 -5.31
CA LEU A 239 -9.50 14.19 -4.20
C LEU A 239 -8.50 13.85 -3.08
N PRO A 240 -7.90 14.86 -2.41
CA PRO A 240 -6.83 14.66 -1.41
C PRO A 240 -7.23 13.80 -0.21
N GLU A 241 -8.52 13.72 0.09
CA GLU A 241 -9.06 12.84 1.16
C GLU A 241 -8.78 11.36 0.90
N VAL A 242 -8.58 10.96 -0.37
CA VAL A 242 -8.18 9.61 -0.76
C VAL A 242 -6.72 9.62 -1.16
N ASN A 243 -5.88 9.24 -0.23
CA ASN A 243 -4.43 9.17 -0.42
C ASN A 243 -3.88 7.78 -0.08
N ARG A 244 -2.62 7.53 -0.37
CA ARG A 244 -1.93 6.25 -0.16
C ARG A 244 -0.58 6.46 0.53
N SER A 245 -0.07 5.41 1.19
CA SER A 245 1.24 5.41 1.84
C SER A 245 2.40 5.28 0.84
N ASN A 246 2.13 4.77 -0.36
CA ASN A 246 3.14 4.55 -1.40
C ASN A 246 2.83 5.31 -2.69
N ARG A 247 3.88 5.50 -3.52
CA ARG A 247 3.81 6.24 -4.79
C ARG A 247 3.34 5.42 -5.99
N ASN A 248 2.96 4.15 -5.81
CA ASN A 248 2.61 3.26 -6.92
C ASN A 248 1.31 3.68 -7.64
N TYR A 249 0.49 4.48 -6.97
CA TYR A 249 -0.77 5.03 -7.50
C TYR A 249 -0.58 6.32 -8.31
N ILE A 250 0.66 6.78 -8.47
CA ILE A 250 1.00 7.88 -9.38
C ILE A 250 1.38 7.27 -10.72
N SER A 251 0.53 7.44 -11.72
CA SER A 251 0.74 6.94 -13.09
C SER A 251 1.02 8.09 -14.03
N THR A 252 2.26 8.19 -14.51
CA THR A 252 2.66 9.13 -15.56
C THR A 252 2.91 8.38 -16.86
N ILE A 253 2.17 8.72 -17.89
CA ILE A 253 2.18 8.07 -19.20
C ILE A 253 2.62 9.11 -20.23
N ILE A 254 3.74 8.86 -20.91
CA ILE A 254 4.30 9.74 -21.93
C ILE A 254 4.22 9.04 -23.29
N ASN A 255 3.51 9.63 -24.24
CA ASN A 255 3.30 9.09 -25.58
C ASN A 255 2.89 7.61 -25.56
N GLY A 256 1.92 7.24 -24.69
CA GLY A 256 1.41 5.87 -24.52
C GLY A 256 2.30 4.95 -23.68
N ARG A 257 3.44 5.41 -23.14
CA ARG A 257 4.36 4.62 -22.31
C ARG A 257 4.25 5.01 -20.85
N PHE A 258 4.09 4.05 -19.95
CA PHE A 258 4.22 4.29 -18.52
C PHE A 258 5.68 4.56 -18.14
N ILE A 259 5.93 5.70 -17.49
CA ILE A 259 7.27 6.17 -17.11
C ILE A 259 7.35 6.37 -15.60
N LYS A 260 8.41 5.82 -14.99
CA LYS A 260 8.79 6.13 -13.60
C LYS A 260 9.78 7.28 -13.62
N ASN A 261 9.35 8.47 -13.21
CA ASN A 261 10.20 9.64 -13.12
C ASN A 261 10.02 10.33 -11.76
N PHE A 262 11.10 10.42 -11.00
CA PHE A 262 11.09 11.00 -9.65
C PHE A 262 10.76 12.50 -9.65
N ALA A 263 11.26 13.25 -10.64
CA ALA A 263 11.00 14.69 -10.73
C ALA A 263 9.51 14.98 -11.00
N LEU A 264 8.86 14.17 -11.86
CA LEU A 264 7.42 14.29 -12.09
C LEU A 264 6.60 13.93 -10.86
N VAL A 265 6.99 12.88 -10.12
CA VAL A 265 6.36 12.54 -8.84
C VAL A 265 6.47 13.70 -7.86
N LYS A 266 7.64 14.33 -7.74
CA LYS A 266 7.85 15.49 -6.89
C LYS A 266 6.99 16.68 -7.32
N ALA A 267 6.91 16.96 -8.61
CA ALA A 267 6.06 18.03 -9.16
C ALA A 267 4.57 17.81 -8.88
N ILE A 268 4.11 16.55 -8.96
CA ILE A 268 2.74 16.17 -8.59
C ILE A 268 2.50 16.44 -7.10
N GLN A 269 3.41 16.01 -6.22
CA GLN A 269 3.31 16.28 -4.78
C GLN A 269 3.31 17.78 -4.47
N GLU A 270 4.15 18.58 -5.15
CA GLU A 270 4.15 20.04 -5.04
C GLU A 270 2.82 20.66 -5.52
N GLY A 271 2.15 20.05 -6.48
CA GLY A 271 0.82 20.44 -6.94
C GLY A 271 -0.26 20.26 -5.88
N TYR A 272 -0.23 19.13 -5.15
CA TYR A 272 -1.13 18.88 -4.03
C TYR A 272 -0.73 19.66 -2.76
N HIS A 273 0.56 19.97 -2.58
CA HIS A 273 1.12 20.75 -1.47
C HIS A 273 0.53 20.34 -0.10
N THR A 274 -0.04 21.29 0.65
CA THR A 274 -0.61 21.07 2.00
C THR A 274 -1.94 20.29 2.00
N LEU A 275 -2.49 19.95 0.85
CA LEU A 275 -3.72 19.16 0.77
C LEU A 275 -3.50 17.69 1.16
N LEU A 276 -2.26 17.19 1.11
CA LEU A 276 -1.92 15.83 1.52
C LEU A 276 -1.18 15.84 2.87
N PRO A 277 -1.46 14.88 3.75
CA PRO A 277 -0.65 14.66 4.93
C PRO A 277 0.81 14.35 4.58
N ILE A 278 1.74 14.64 5.49
CA ILE A 278 3.17 14.36 5.31
C ILE A 278 3.38 12.85 5.12
N GLY A 279 4.16 12.48 4.10
CA GLY A 279 4.45 11.07 3.78
C GLY A 279 3.34 10.35 2.99
N ARG A 280 2.27 11.05 2.60
CA ARG A 280 1.19 10.49 1.78
C ARG A 280 1.33 10.88 0.31
N PHE A 281 0.82 10.01 -0.56
CA PHE A 281 0.84 10.15 -2.01
C PHE A 281 -0.57 10.19 -2.58
N PRO A 282 -0.80 11.01 -3.62
CA PRO A 282 -2.09 11.07 -4.28
C PRO A 282 -2.29 9.87 -5.21
N ILE A 283 -3.54 9.59 -5.56
CA ILE A 283 -3.89 8.74 -6.69
C ILE A 283 -4.10 9.66 -7.89
N ILE A 284 -3.28 9.50 -8.93
CA ILE A 284 -3.33 10.35 -10.12
C ILE A 284 -2.88 9.58 -11.37
N VAL A 285 -3.57 9.82 -12.48
CA VAL A 285 -3.21 9.27 -13.79
C VAL A 285 -3.08 10.44 -14.76
N LEU A 286 -1.88 10.65 -15.29
CA LEU A 286 -1.58 11.69 -16.26
C LEU A 286 -1.12 11.08 -17.58
N GLN A 287 -1.78 11.44 -18.67
CA GLN A 287 -1.36 11.18 -20.04
C GLN A 287 -0.74 12.45 -20.60
N ILE A 288 0.49 12.35 -21.08
CA ILE A 288 1.33 13.45 -21.52
C ILE A 288 1.73 13.19 -22.97
N GLU A 289 1.28 14.03 -23.86
CA GLU A 289 1.68 14.02 -25.26
C GLU A 289 2.77 15.08 -25.48
N MET A 290 3.85 14.71 -26.15
CA MET A 290 4.95 15.62 -26.48
C MET A 290 5.71 15.13 -27.72
N ASP A 291 6.49 16.01 -28.34
CA ASP A 291 7.33 15.64 -29.50
C ASP A 291 8.34 14.54 -29.08
N PRO A 292 8.41 13.40 -29.79
CA PRO A 292 9.40 12.36 -29.51
C PRO A 292 10.85 12.84 -29.45
N ILE A 293 11.21 13.91 -30.17
CA ILE A 293 12.58 14.46 -30.20
C ILE A 293 13.04 14.97 -28.81
N ILE A 294 12.12 15.41 -27.97
CA ILE A 294 12.45 15.90 -26.60
C ILE A 294 12.46 14.79 -25.55
N VAL A 295 12.21 13.53 -25.97
CA VAL A 295 12.15 12.34 -25.09
C VAL A 295 13.16 11.31 -25.55
N ASP A 296 14.21 11.07 -24.78
CA ASP A 296 15.09 9.93 -25.02
C ASP A 296 14.56 8.69 -24.27
N VAL A 297 14.02 7.75 -25.03
CA VAL A 297 13.43 6.48 -24.54
C VAL A 297 14.49 5.38 -24.42
N ASN A 298 15.66 5.53 -25.02
CA ASN A 298 16.69 4.48 -25.09
C ASN A 298 17.65 4.53 -23.89
N VAL A 299 17.15 4.73 -22.68
CA VAL A 299 17.97 4.84 -21.45
C VAL A 299 18.10 3.49 -20.75
N HIS A 300 17.03 2.70 -20.69
CA HIS A 300 17.00 1.42 -19.97
C HIS A 300 16.32 0.33 -20.82
N PRO A 301 16.75 -0.95 -20.78
CA PRO A 301 16.13 -2.04 -21.53
C PRO A 301 14.63 -2.17 -21.29
N ALA A 302 14.18 -2.03 -20.04
CA ALA A 302 12.77 -2.09 -19.66
C ALA A 302 11.94 -0.86 -20.07
N LYS A 303 12.57 0.20 -20.62
CA LYS A 303 11.93 1.45 -21.09
C LYS A 303 11.07 2.16 -20.05
N LEU A 304 11.30 1.92 -18.76
CA LEU A 304 10.56 2.54 -17.64
C LEU A 304 11.10 3.92 -17.26
N GLU A 305 12.33 4.24 -17.66
CA GLU A 305 13.00 5.50 -17.42
C GLU A 305 13.29 6.19 -18.75
N VAL A 306 13.03 7.47 -18.81
CA VAL A 306 13.32 8.32 -19.97
C VAL A 306 14.05 9.58 -19.52
N ARG A 307 14.86 10.15 -20.41
CA ARG A 307 15.43 11.48 -20.23
C ARG A 307 14.54 12.50 -20.95
N LEU A 308 14.11 13.50 -20.22
CA LEU A 308 13.28 14.59 -20.73
C LEU A 308 14.12 15.85 -20.85
N SER A 309 14.18 16.44 -22.04
CA SER A 309 14.98 17.64 -22.28
C SER A 309 14.44 18.89 -21.53
N LYS A 310 13.13 18.96 -21.29
CA LYS A 310 12.43 20.08 -20.63
C LYS A 310 11.70 19.63 -19.35
N GLU A 311 12.33 18.78 -18.55
CA GLU A 311 11.71 18.16 -17.36
C GLU A 311 11.21 19.19 -16.33
N LYS A 312 11.96 20.29 -16.10
CA LYS A 312 11.58 21.34 -15.16
C LYS A 312 10.33 22.09 -15.61
N GLU A 313 10.22 22.42 -16.89
CA GLU A 313 9.06 23.12 -17.46
C GLU A 313 7.81 22.24 -17.38
N LEU A 314 7.94 20.96 -17.71
CA LEU A 314 6.88 19.97 -17.58
C LEU A 314 6.43 19.84 -16.10
N GLY A 315 7.37 19.77 -15.16
CA GLY A 315 7.08 19.69 -13.73
C GLY A 315 6.31 20.93 -13.21
N GLN A 316 6.72 22.13 -13.64
CA GLN A 316 6.02 23.37 -13.30
C GLN A 316 4.58 23.38 -13.83
N LEU A 317 4.39 22.98 -15.10
CA LEU A 317 3.07 22.89 -15.71
C LEU A 317 2.15 21.92 -14.98
N ILE A 318 2.66 20.72 -14.60
CA ILE A 318 1.93 19.74 -13.81
C ILE A 318 1.54 20.29 -12.43
N SER A 319 2.49 20.89 -11.71
CA SER A 319 2.23 21.43 -10.38
C SER A 319 1.18 22.54 -10.42
N GLN A 320 1.27 23.44 -11.41
CA GLN A 320 0.30 24.53 -11.59
C GLN A 320 -1.08 24.00 -11.97
N MET A 321 -1.17 23.06 -12.92
CA MET A 321 -2.41 22.40 -13.34
C MET A 321 -3.17 21.79 -12.14
N ILE A 322 -2.46 21.08 -11.28
CA ILE A 322 -3.05 20.43 -10.10
C ILE A 322 -3.55 21.50 -9.11
N LYS A 323 -2.73 22.52 -8.80
CA LYS A 323 -3.13 23.63 -7.93
C LYS A 323 -4.39 24.33 -8.43
N GLU A 324 -4.46 24.66 -9.71
CA GLU A 324 -5.63 25.30 -10.32
C GLU A 324 -6.87 24.41 -10.29
N ALA A 325 -6.71 23.09 -10.51
CA ALA A 325 -7.82 22.15 -10.47
C ALA A 325 -8.46 22.08 -9.07
N PHE A 326 -7.65 22.03 -8.01
CA PHE A 326 -8.17 21.98 -6.64
C PHE A 326 -8.59 23.35 -6.09
N HIS A 327 -7.98 24.45 -6.54
CA HIS A 327 -8.38 25.79 -6.11
C HIS A 327 -9.82 26.14 -6.54
N LYS A 328 -10.29 25.58 -7.64
CA LYS A 328 -11.66 25.76 -8.13
C LYS A 328 -12.72 24.96 -7.36
N LEU A 329 -12.30 24.03 -6.51
CA LEU A 329 -13.20 23.17 -5.74
C LEU A 329 -13.34 23.67 -4.31
N GLN A 330 -14.55 23.69 -3.79
CA GLN A 330 -14.78 23.81 -2.36
C GLN A 330 -14.43 22.47 -1.71
N LEU A 331 -13.19 22.35 -1.21
CA LEU A 331 -12.71 21.18 -0.48
C LEU A 331 -13.14 21.24 1.01
N ILE A 332 -14.40 21.55 1.27
CA ILE A 332 -14.97 21.40 2.60
C ILE A 332 -15.36 19.92 2.69
N PRO A 333 -14.76 19.13 3.60
CA PRO A 333 -15.23 17.78 3.83
C PRO A 333 -16.70 17.86 4.19
N ASP A 334 -17.56 17.20 3.41
CA ASP A 334 -18.93 17.00 3.84
C ASP A 334 -18.87 16.21 5.13
N GLY A 335 -19.21 16.89 6.22
CA GLY A 335 -19.54 16.22 7.48
C GLY A 335 -20.85 15.46 7.27
N GLU A 336 -20.80 14.44 6.44
CA GLU A 336 -21.90 13.49 6.33
C GLU A 336 -21.98 12.69 7.62
N ILE A 337 -22.63 13.33 8.60
CA ILE A 337 -23.58 12.58 9.41
C ILE A 337 -24.55 12.01 8.38
N SER A 338 -24.40 10.74 8.08
CA SER A 338 -25.32 9.96 7.23
C SER A 338 -26.74 10.26 7.69
N LYS A 339 -27.35 11.25 7.07
CA LYS A 339 -28.82 11.41 7.10
C LYS A 339 -29.34 10.23 6.28
N LYS A 340 -29.48 9.08 6.95
CA LYS A 340 -30.43 8.06 6.49
C LYS A 340 -31.74 8.83 6.25
N GLN A 341 -32.04 9.11 4.99
CA GLN A 341 -33.40 9.40 4.59
C GLN A 341 -34.21 8.21 5.06
N LYS A 342 -34.89 8.39 6.20
CA LYS A 342 -36.05 7.58 6.50
C LYS A 342 -37.00 7.86 5.35
N GLU A 343 -37.06 6.97 4.38
CA GLU A 343 -38.26 6.79 3.58
C GLU A 343 -39.38 6.55 4.59
N VAL A 344 -40.14 7.58 4.79
CA VAL A 344 -41.43 7.49 5.49
C VAL A 344 -42.32 6.66 4.58
N GLN A 345 -42.28 5.34 4.75
CA GLN A 345 -43.40 4.53 4.32
C GLN A 345 -44.61 5.09 5.03
N LYS A 346 -45.50 5.74 4.28
CA LYS A 346 -46.85 6.05 4.72
C LYS A 346 -47.52 4.72 5.01
N SER A 347 -47.42 4.25 6.23
CA SER A 347 -48.34 3.25 6.76
C SER A 347 -49.68 3.96 6.91
N GLU A 348 -50.67 3.55 6.14
CA GLU A 348 -52.04 3.88 6.39
C GLU A 348 -52.39 3.43 7.82
N GLN A 349 -52.52 4.40 8.72
CA GLN A 349 -53.11 4.14 10.03
C GLN A 349 -54.57 3.90 9.86
N ILE A 350 -54.98 2.64 10.02
CA ILE A 350 -56.36 2.27 10.29
C ILE A 350 -56.67 2.86 11.68
N GLN A 351 -57.48 3.93 11.71
CA GLN A 351 -58.09 4.46 12.91
C GLN A 351 -59.09 3.44 13.46
N MET A 352 -58.70 2.73 14.53
CA MET A 352 -59.66 2.08 15.41
C MET A 352 -60.06 3.09 16.49
N SER A 353 -61.29 3.55 16.44
CA SER A 353 -61.94 4.30 17.49
C SER A 353 -62.26 3.36 18.66
N PHE A 354 -61.68 3.58 19.80
CA PHE A 354 -62.16 3.02 21.06
C PHE A 354 -62.80 4.13 21.86
N GLU A 355 -64.09 3.86 22.23
CA GLU A 355 -64.89 4.72 23.08
C GLU A 355 -64.28 4.88 24.47
N GLU A 356 -64.37 6.11 24.97
CA GLU A 356 -63.98 6.49 26.33
C GLU A 356 -64.93 5.83 27.35
N ASN A 357 -64.33 5.18 28.34
CA ASN A 357 -64.94 4.98 29.64
C ASN A 357 -63.98 5.45 30.73
N LYS A 358 -64.28 6.62 31.30
CA LYS A 358 -63.71 7.05 32.58
C LYS A 358 -64.40 6.29 33.69
N PRO A 359 -63.65 5.85 34.75
CA PRO A 359 -63.86 6.46 36.04
C PRO A 359 -62.63 6.71 36.92
N GLN A 360 -62.71 7.82 37.61
CA GLN A 360 -62.36 8.15 39.00
C GLN A 360 -60.96 7.97 39.53
N LYS A 361 -60.54 9.09 40.07
CA LYS A 361 -59.42 9.36 40.97
C LYS A 361 -59.39 8.39 42.17
N GLU A 362 -58.15 7.94 42.49
CA GLU A 362 -57.71 7.79 43.90
C GLU A 362 -56.20 7.92 43.98
N THR A 363 -55.73 8.91 44.71
CA THR A 363 -54.41 8.97 45.28
C THR A 363 -54.34 8.10 46.54
N PRO A 364 -53.27 7.36 46.78
CA PRO A 364 -52.59 7.50 48.06
C PRO A 364 -51.03 7.44 47.99
N THR A 365 -50.47 8.37 48.71
CA THR A 365 -49.44 8.28 49.79
C THR A 365 -48.21 7.39 49.61
N LEU A 366 -47.09 8.09 49.69
CA LEU A 366 -45.85 7.79 50.39
C LEU A 366 -45.59 6.34 50.86
N PHE A 367 -44.49 5.78 50.46
CA PHE A 367 -43.61 4.94 51.29
C PHE A 367 -42.16 5.10 50.76
N SER A 368 -41.29 5.78 51.53
CA SER A 368 -40.30 5.36 52.52
C SER A 368 -39.15 4.54 51.95
N LYS A 369 -37.96 5.17 52.03
CA LYS A 369 -36.63 4.61 51.81
C LYS A 369 -36.37 3.42 52.74
N PRO A 370 -35.60 2.42 52.34
CA PRO A 370 -34.94 1.54 53.30
C PRO A 370 -33.58 2.10 53.71
N SER A 371 -33.40 2.08 55.01
CA SER A 371 -32.25 2.47 55.79
C SER A 371 -31.12 1.46 55.70
N ILE A 372 -29.90 1.99 55.66
CA ILE A 372 -28.62 1.30 55.81
C ILE A 372 -28.46 0.92 57.30
N PRO A 373 -28.03 -0.29 57.66
CA PRO A 373 -27.63 -0.55 59.04
C PRO A 373 -26.20 -0.08 59.29
N GLU A 374 -26.08 0.74 60.27
CA GLU A 374 -24.88 1.21 60.95
C GLU A 374 -24.23 0.05 61.73
N TYR A 375 -22.93 -0.16 61.55
CA TYR A 375 -22.13 -1.11 62.32
C TYR A 375 -21.42 -0.38 63.43
N VAL A 376 -21.75 -0.75 64.69
CA VAL A 376 -21.13 -0.25 65.90
C VAL A 376 -20.01 -1.20 66.33
N PRO A 377 -18.83 -0.72 66.73
CA PRO A 377 -17.77 -1.58 67.25
C PRO A 377 -17.95 -1.81 68.75
N SER A 378 -17.76 -3.04 69.18
CA SER A 378 -17.66 -3.35 70.65
C SER A 378 -16.20 -3.65 70.99
N ASP A 379 -15.77 -2.91 72.01
CA ASP A 379 -14.51 -3.00 72.70
C ASP A 379 -14.33 -4.28 73.54
N LEU A 380 -13.11 -4.45 74.04
CA LEU A 380 -12.54 -5.32 75.07
C LEU A 380 -11.86 -6.58 74.53
N ASP A 381 -10.59 -6.89 74.74
CA ASP A 381 -9.71 -6.70 75.91
C ASP A 381 -8.23 -6.86 75.54
N ALA A 382 -7.36 -6.07 76.15
CA ALA A 382 -5.92 -6.27 76.26
C ALA A 382 -5.56 -6.82 77.61
N PRO A 383 -4.35 -7.02 78.05
CA PRO A 383 -3.25 -7.91 77.57
C PRO A 383 -2.83 -8.86 78.77
N ARG A 384 -1.93 -9.82 78.52
CA ARG A 384 -1.10 -10.43 79.58
C ARG A 384 0.30 -10.70 79.15
N GLU A 385 1.21 -10.15 79.90
CA GLU A 385 2.65 -10.37 79.95
C GLU A 385 3.06 -11.77 80.49
N ASP A 386 4.33 -12.04 80.28
CA ASP A 386 5.23 -13.00 80.90
C ASP A 386 5.36 -14.39 80.26
N ASP A 387 6.53 -14.69 79.67
CA ASP A 387 7.63 -15.34 80.37
C ASP A 387 8.90 -15.45 79.50
N PHE A 388 10.00 -15.01 80.08
CA PHE A 388 11.39 -15.26 79.70
C PHE A 388 11.72 -16.73 79.83
N ILE A 389 12.51 -17.25 78.88
CA ILE A 389 13.63 -18.17 79.17
C ILE A 389 14.71 -18.02 78.07
N LEU A 390 15.93 -17.86 78.56
CA LEU A 390 17.21 -17.79 77.89
C LEU A 390 17.73 -19.18 77.42
N GLU A 391 18.76 -19.08 76.52
CA GLU A 391 19.82 -20.04 76.21
C GLU A 391 19.49 -21.07 75.11
N THR A 392 20.24 -21.16 74.04
CA THR A 392 21.67 -21.41 73.82
C THR A 392 22.03 -21.29 72.35
N MET A 393 23.14 -20.63 71.99
CA MET A 393 23.89 -20.87 70.76
C MET A 393 24.75 -22.15 70.93
N PRO A 394 25.28 -22.90 69.94
CA PRO A 394 25.69 -22.47 68.59
C PRO A 394 25.56 -23.57 67.54
N SER A 395 25.66 -23.25 66.27
CA SER A 395 26.60 -23.87 65.30
C SER A 395 26.47 -23.26 63.91
N TYR A 396 27.62 -22.85 63.42
CA TYR A 396 27.85 -22.39 62.03
C TYR A 396 27.55 -23.51 61.06
N GLU A 397 26.62 -23.24 60.07
CA GLU A 397 26.58 -23.88 58.77
C GLU A 397 26.56 -22.80 57.69
N PRO A 398 27.17 -23.01 56.49
CA PRO A 398 27.48 -21.94 55.57
C PRO A 398 26.22 -21.38 54.90
N GLU A 399 26.18 -20.07 54.86
CA GLU A 399 25.17 -19.29 54.13
C GLU A 399 25.13 -19.71 52.67
N GLN A 400 24.00 -20.30 52.29
CA GLN A 400 23.58 -20.30 50.87
C GLN A 400 23.30 -18.85 50.53
N GLU A 401 24.04 -18.34 49.55
CA GLU A 401 23.72 -17.06 48.89
C GLU A 401 22.27 -17.15 48.37
N VAL A 402 21.36 -16.53 49.09
CA VAL A 402 20.06 -16.19 48.56
C VAL A 402 20.31 -15.09 47.54
N GLU A 403 20.23 -15.45 46.26
CA GLU A 403 20.12 -14.48 45.19
C GLU A 403 19.01 -13.50 45.59
N HIS A 404 19.39 -12.33 46.07
CA HIS A 404 18.51 -11.17 46.08
C HIS A 404 18.14 -10.92 44.63
N ALA A 405 16.90 -11.26 44.25
CA ALA A 405 16.30 -10.73 43.04
C ALA A 405 16.46 -9.21 43.10
N GLU A 406 17.38 -8.69 42.30
CA GLU A 406 17.54 -7.24 42.14
C GLU A 406 16.18 -6.69 41.75
N GLN A 407 15.58 -5.90 42.62
CA GLN A 407 14.45 -5.05 42.28
C GLN A 407 14.89 -4.25 41.06
N PRO A 408 14.11 -4.17 39.98
CA PRO A 408 14.50 -3.44 38.79
C PRO A 408 14.80 -2.00 39.22
N LYS A 409 16.09 -1.58 39.09
CA LYS A 409 16.51 -0.21 39.35
C LYS A 409 15.65 0.69 38.49
N GLU A 410 14.88 1.56 39.12
CA GLU A 410 14.10 2.59 38.43
C GLU A 410 15.02 3.34 37.48
N ARG A 411 14.76 3.24 36.17
CA ARG A 411 15.62 3.84 35.12
C ARG A 411 15.56 5.37 35.13
N ILE A 412 14.48 5.96 35.65
CA ILE A 412 14.29 7.40 35.80
C ILE A 412 13.89 7.68 37.27
N PRO A 413 14.53 8.66 37.92
CA PRO A 413 14.17 9.07 39.27
C PRO A 413 12.79 9.72 39.28
N LYS A 414 12.14 9.74 40.46
CA LYS A 414 10.89 10.48 40.64
C LYS A 414 11.10 11.96 40.37
N MET A 415 10.20 12.56 39.59
CA MET A 415 10.24 13.96 39.18
C MET A 415 8.95 14.66 39.59
N TYR A 416 9.07 15.89 40.02
CA TYR A 416 7.93 16.72 40.43
C TYR A 416 7.72 17.82 39.40
N PRO A 417 6.51 17.90 38.77
CA PRO A 417 6.26 18.92 37.75
C PRO A 417 6.25 20.32 38.38
N ILE A 418 6.93 21.26 37.75
CA ILE A 418 6.96 22.67 38.12
C ILE A 418 5.93 23.44 37.28
N GLY A 419 5.77 23.08 36.04
CA GLY A 419 4.85 23.73 35.11
C GLY A 419 5.07 23.28 33.66
N GLN A 420 4.28 23.88 32.77
CA GLN A 420 4.27 23.56 31.35
C GLN A 420 4.56 24.82 30.50
N MET A 421 5.35 24.68 29.45
CA MET A 421 5.64 25.76 28.50
C MET A 421 5.05 25.43 27.13
N HIS A 422 4.30 26.41 26.59
CA HIS A 422 3.64 26.32 25.27
C HIS A 422 2.76 25.08 25.09
N ALA A 423 2.23 24.52 26.18
CA ALA A 423 1.47 23.26 26.13
C ALA A 423 2.22 22.12 25.37
N THR A 424 3.55 22.15 25.40
CA THR A 424 4.44 21.22 24.66
C THR A 424 5.48 20.59 25.58
N TYR A 425 6.13 21.39 26.43
CA TYR A 425 7.19 20.94 27.31
C TYR A 425 6.77 21.01 28.76
N ILE A 426 7.00 19.92 29.50
CA ILE A 426 6.83 19.86 30.94
C ILE A 426 8.17 20.11 31.61
N PHE A 427 8.21 21.04 32.56
CA PHE A 427 9.35 21.25 33.42
C PHE A 427 9.11 20.51 34.72
N ALA A 428 10.06 19.69 35.13
CA ALA A 428 10.04 18.95 36.38
C ALA A 428 11.39 19.04 37.07
N GLN A 429 11.40 18.85 38.39
CA GLN A 429 12.61 18.92 39.23
C GLN A 429 12.67 17.76 40.21
N ASN A 430 13.89 17.47 40.66
CA ASN A 430 14.17 16.66 41.85
C ASN A 430 15.54 17.06 42.43
N GLU A 431 16.07 16.24 43.33
CA GLU A 431 17.36 16.48 44.00
C GLU A 431 18.54 16.59 43.01
N ASN A 432 18.43 15.96 41.82
CA ASN A 432 19.47 15.88 40.83
C ASN A 432 19.46 17.05 39.80
N GLY A 433 18.41 17.90 39.83
CA GLY A 433 18.33 19.07 38.97
C GLY A 433 17.01 19.28 38.26
N LEU A 434 17.04 19.93 37.09
CA LEU A 434 15.92 20.28 36.23
C LEU A 434 15.77 19.29 35.08
N TYR A 435 14.56 18.87 34.83
CA TYR A 435 14.18 18.01 33.71
C TYR A 435 13.23 18.75 32.79
N ILE A 436 13.44 18.62 31.50
CA ILE A 436 12.56 19.13 30.44
C ILE A 436 12.06 17.91 29.67
N ILE A 437 10.76 17.72 29.65
CA ILE A 437 10.11 16.57 29.04
C ILE A 437 9.24 17.05 27.87
N ASP A 438 9.45 16.47 26.68
CA ASP A 438 8.54 16.64 25.55
C ASP A 438 7.27 15.81 25.82
N GLN A 439 6.16 16.50 26.10
CA GLN A 439 4.86 15.90 26.40
C GLN A 439 4.38 14.95 25.30
N HIS A 440 4.56 15.33 24.05
CA HIS A 440 4.12 14.53 22.91
C HIS A 440 4.97 13.27 22.77
N ALA A 441 6.29 13.41 22.81
CA ALA A 441 7.22 12.29 22.73
C ALA A 441 7.04 11.31 23.91
N ALA A 442 6.76 11.81 25.12
CA ALA A 442 6.46 10.98 26.29
C ALA A 442 5.20 10.14 26.09
N GLN A 443 4.13 10.75 25.58
CA GLN A 443 2.89 10.03 25.30
C GLN A 443 3.03 9.03 24.16
N GLU A 444 3.76 9.38 23.09
CA GLU A 444 4.06 8.44 22.00
C GLU A 444 4.76 7.20 22.54
N ARG A 445 5.75 7.37 23.45
CA ARG A 445 6.47 6.24 24.07
C ARG A 445 5.54 5.36 24.90
N ILE A 446 4.77 5.92 25.80
CA ILE A 446 3.85 5.19 26.68
C ILE A 446 2.84 4.41 25.83
N LYS A 447 2.25 5.07 24.85
CA LYS A 447 1.25 4.43 23.98
C LYS A 447 1.85 3.37 23.07
N TYR A 448 3.07 3.58 22.59
CA TYR A 448 3.78 2.57 21.79
C TYR A 448 3.97 1.28 22.58
N GLU A 449 4.43 1.35 23.82
CA GLU A 449 4.61 0.16 24.65
C GLU A 449 3.27 -0.55 24.93
N PHE A 450 2.23 0.21 25.23
CA PHE A 450 0.88 -0.32 25.38
C PHE A 450 0.38 -1.04 24.12
N TYR A 451 0.51 -0.42 22.93
CA TYR A 451 0.04 -1.04 21.69
C TYR A 451 0.92 -2.22 21.27
N ARG A 452 2.22 -2.16 21.50
CA ARG A 452 3.14 -3.27 21.22
C ARG A 452 2.74 -4.55 21.98
N GLU A 453 2.30 -4.41 23.23
CA GLU A 453 1.78 -5.52 24.03
C GLU A 453 0.40 -5.98 23.51
N LYS A 454 -0.52 -5.04 23.33
CA LYS A 454 -1.90 -5.34 22.90
C LYS A 454 -2.00 -5.96 21.51
N ILE A 455 -1.19 -5.55 20.56
CA ILE A 455 -1.14 -6.15 19.21
C ILE A 455 -0.67 -7.62 19.27
N GLY A 456 0.08 -8.01 20.31
CA GLY A 456 0.42 -9.43 20.54
C GLY A 456 -0.76 -10.30 21.03
N GLU A 457 -1.83 -9.69 21.55
CA GLU A 457 -2.97 -10.35 22.19
C GLU A 457 -4.27 -10.35 21.37
N VAL A 458 -4.17 -10.15 20.05
CA VAL A 458 -5.30 -9.90 19.11
C VAL A 458 -6.47 -10.87 19.22
N SER A 459 -6.26 -12.10 19.64
CA SER A 459 -7.31 -13.14 19.65
C SER A 459 -8.37 -13.01 20.76
N ARG A 460 -8.25 -12.05 21.68
CA ARG A 460 -9.09 -12.00 22.88
C ARG A 460 -10.17 -10.92 22.92
N GLU A 461 -10.01 -9.83 22.18
CA GLU A 461 -10.92 -8.68 22.29
C GLU A 461 -11.25 -8.10 20.90
N LEU A 462 -12.22 -8.68 20.22
CA LEU A 462 -12.75 -8.18 18.95
C LEU A 462 -14.08 -7.48 19.14
N GLN A 463 -14.27 -6.38 18.41
CA GLN A 463 -15.53 -5.66 18.32
C GLN A 463 -16.12 -5.88 16.93
N GLU A 464 -17.36 -6.37 16.87
CA GLU A 464 -18.10 -6.49 15.63
C GLU A 464 -18.59 -5.12 15.14
N LEU A 465 -18.48 -4.89 13.84
CA LEU A 465 -18.98 -3.70 13.18
C LEU A 465 -20.47 -3.85 12.88
N LEU A 466 -21.27 -2.85 13.25
CA LEU A 466 -22.70 -2.79 12.88
C LEU A 466 -22.89 -2.74 11.36
N VAL A 467 -22.01 -2.05 10.66
CA VAL A 467 -21.94 -2.01 9.21
C VAL A 467 -20.55 -2.47 8.80
N PRO A 468 -20.43 -3.61 8.12
CA PRO A 468 -19.14 -4.09 7.67
C PRO A 468 -18.44 -3.09 6.73
N ILE A 469 -17.11 -3.02 6.81
CA ILE A 469 -16.27 -2.19 5.94
C ILE A 469 -15.92 -3.00 4.70
N VAL A 470 -16.21 -2.46 3.51
CA VAL A 470 -15.83 -3.06 2.24
C VAL A 470 -14.69 -2.26 1.63
N LEU A 471 -13.57 -2.93 1.35
CA LEU A 471 -12.37 -2.35 0.76
C LEU A 471 -12.14 -2.92 -0.63
N GLU A 472 -12.08 -2.05 -1.63
CA GLU A 472 -11.76 -2.38 -3.02
C GLU A 472 -10.26 -2.17 -3.27
N PHE A 473 -9.63 -3.11 -3.97
CA PHE A 473 -8.20 -3.07 -4.30
C PHE A 473 -7.97 -3.31 -5.79
N PRO A 474 -6.88 -2.79 -6.38
CA PRO A 474 -6.39 -3.26 -7.66
C PRO A 474 -6.11 -4.77 -7.61
N ALA A 475 -6.29 -5.45 -8.73
CA ALA A 475 -6.18 -6.92 -8.77
C ALA A 475 -4.78 -7.42 -8.36
N ASP A 476 -3.71 -6.65 -8.62
CA ASP A 476 -2.35 -6.95 -8.18
C ASP A 476 -2.19 -6.87 -6.65
N GLU A 477 -2.83 -5.90 -6.00
CA GLU A 477 -2.83 -5.76 -4.55
C GLU A 477 -3.73 -6.82 -3.91
N TYR A 478 -4.90 -7.09 -4.50
CA TYR A 478 -5.81 -8.14 -4.04
C TYR A 478 -5.10 -9.50 -3.95
N VAL A 479 -4.36 -9.88 -5.00
CA VAL A 479 -3.61 -11.15 -5.02
C VAL A 479 -2.52 -11.19 -3.95
N ARG A 480 -1.81 -10.07 -3.72
CA ARG A 480 -0.79 -9.99 -2.66
C ARG A 480 -1.39 -10.03 -1.26
N LEU A 481 -2.54 -9.40 -1.06
CA LEU A 481 -3.26 -9.43 0.22
C LEU A 481 -3.79 -10.83 0.55
N GLU A 482 -4.27 -11.55 -0.44
CA GLU A 482 -4.69 -12.95 -0.28
C GLU A 482 -3.54 -13.84 0.24
N GLU A 483 -2.31 -13.64 -0.26
CA GLU A 483 -1.11 -14.33 0.24
C GLU A 483 -0.73 -13.91 1.67
N GLN A 484 -1.00 -12.66 2.05
CA GLN A 484 -0.60 -12.10 3.35
C GLN A 484 -1.72 -12.16 4.41
N LYS A 485 -2.88 -12.69 4.07
CA LYS A 485 -4.08 -12.71 4.90
C LYS A 485 -3.81 -13.26 6.32
N ALA A 486 -3.11 -14.41 6.43
CA ALA A 486 -2.75 -14.99 7.72
C ALA A 486 -1.88 -14.06 8.59
N LYS A 487 -1.00 -13.26 7.99
CA LYS A 487 -0.16 -12.30 8.72
C LYS A 487 -0.97 -11.08 9.19
N LEU A 488 -1.95 -10.65 8.38
CA LEU A 488 -2.85 -9.56 8.73
C LEU A 488 -3.78 -9.96 9.89
N GLU A 489 -4.24 -11.21 9.92
CA GLU A 489 -5.01 -11.74 11.04
C GLU A 489 -4.24 -11.68 12.37
N GLU A 490 -2.91 -11.86 12.34
CA GLU A 490 -2.06 -11.76 13.53
C GLU A 490 -1.88 -10.34 14.08
N VAL A 491 -2.25 -9.31 13.32
CA VAL A 491 -2.29 -7.92 13.75
C VAL A 491 -3.73 -7.38 13.88
N GLY A 492 -4.72 -8.28 13.82
CA GLY A 492 -6.14 -7.94 14.04
C GLY A 492 -6.90 -7.47 12.81
N VAL A 493 -6.38 -7.71 11.61
CA VAL A 493 -7.08 -7.38 10.36
C VAL A 493 -7.60 -8.67 9.72
N PHE A 494 -8.92 -8.88 9.81
CA PHE A 494 -9.61 -10.08 9.32
C PHE A 494 -10.26 -9.77 7.98
N LEU A 495 -9.65 -10.25 6.89
CA LEU A 495 -10.12 -10.05 5.53
C LEU A 495 -10.96 -11.24 5.08
N GLU A 496 -12.21 -11.02 4.70
CA GLU A 496 -13.06 -11.99 4.03
C GLU A 496 -13.25 -11.59 2.57
N ASN A 497 -13.22 -12.55 1.66
CA ASN A 497 -13.39 -12.29 0.23
C ASN A 497 -14.82 -11.81 -0.06
N PHE A 498 -14.97 -10.71 -0.78
CA PHE A 498 -16.25 -10.10 -1.07
C PHE A 498 -16.33 -9.61 -2.53
N GLY A 499 -16.85 -10.46 -3.41
CA GLY A 499 -16.95 -10.11 -4.83
C GLY A 499 -15.61 -10.11 -5.57
N GLN A 500 -15.50 -9.27 -6.59
CA GLN A 500 -14.30 -9.17 -7.40
C GLN A 500 -13.34 -8.13 -6.83
N ASN A 501 -12.11 -8.54 -6.53
CA ASN A 501 -11.03 -7.66 -6.03
C ASN A 501 -11.38 -6.84 -4.77
N SER A 502 -12.26 -7.37 -3.91
CA SER A 502 -12.74 -6.69 -2.72
C SER A 502 -12.66 -7.60 -1.51
N PHE A 503 -12.42 -7.00 -0.35
CA PHE A 503 -12.52 -7.66 0.95
C PHE A 503 -13.58 -6.97 1.81
N ILE A 504 -14.25 -7.77 2.64
CA ILE A 504 -15.16 -7.28 3.67
C ILE A 504 -14.55 -7.56 5.05
N ILE A 505 -14.64 -6.58 5.94
CA ILE A 505 -14.16 -6.65 7.32
C ILE A 505 -15.37 -6.49 8.23
N ARG A 506 -15.63 -7.47 9.11
CA ARG A 506 -16.80 -7.51 10.00
C ARG A 506 -16.45 -7.18 11.44
N ALA A 507 -15.18 -7.33 11.82
CA ALA A 507 -14.71 -7.09 13.17
C ALA A 507 -13.31 -6.48 13.17
N HIS A 508 -13.00 -5.74 14.21
CA HIS A 508 -11.68 -5.16 14.46
C HIS A 508 -11.31 -5.27 15.94
N PRO A 509 -10.04 -5.14 16.32
CA PRO A 509 -9.64 -5.09 17.72
C PRO A 509 -10.26 -3.91 18.48
N THR A 510 -10.63 -4.13 19.74
CA THR A 510 -11.25 -3.09 20.60
C THR A 510 -10.34 -1.89 20.85
N TRP A 511 -9.03 -2.06 20.70
CA TRP A 511 -8.04 -0.99 20.86
C TRP A 511 -7.94 -0.02 19.67
N PHE A 512 -8.69 -0.24 18.58
CA PHE A 512 -8.76 0.72 17.46
C PHE A 512 -9.37 2.06 17.94
N PRO A 513 -8.97 3.20 17.34
CA PRO A 513 -9.62 4.48 17.59
C PRO A 513 -11.06 4.46 17.12
N LYS A 514 -11.98 4.97 17.92
CA LYS A 514 -13.37 5.14 17.49
C LYS A 514 -13.48 6.14 16.34
N ASP A 515 -14.33 5.84 15.38
CA ASP A 515 -14.60 6.65 14.19
C ASP A 515 -13.42 6.76 13.20
N GLN A 516 -12.36 5.94 13.36
CA GLN A 516 -11.19 5.87 12.46
C GLN A 516 -10.85 4.44 12.06
N GLU A 517 -11.76 3.50 12.26
CA GLU A 517 -11.54 2.08 12.03
C GLU A 517 -11.14 1.78 10.59
N GLU A 518 -11.85 2.36 9.61
CA GLU A 518 -11.54 2.18 8.18
C GLU A 518 -10.16 2.73 7.81
N GLU A 519 -9.82 3.92 8.33
CA GLU A 519 -8.52 4.54 8.08
C GLU A 519 -7.39 3.68 8.63
N MET A 520 -7.55 3.16 9.85
CA MET A 520 -6.58 2.28 10.49
C MET A 520 -6.38 0.97 9.72
N LEU A 521 -7.48 0.34 9.32
CA LEU A 521 -7.43 -0.88 8.51
C LEU A 521 -6.67 -0.66 7.21
N ARG A 522 -6.96 0.44 6.51
CA ARG A 522 -6.26 0.78 5.27
C ARG A 522 -4.77 1.00 5.49
N GLU A 523 -4.37 1.69 6.57
CA GLU A 523 -2.95 1.94 6.85
C GLU A 523 -2.18 0.67 7.17
N ILE A 524 -2.75 -0.24 7.96
CA ILE A 524 -2.12 -1.54 8.25
C ILE A 524 -1.98 -2.37 6.97
N ILE A 525 -3.01 -2.34 6.12
CA ILE A 525 -2.99 -3.03 4.82
C ILE A 525 -1.94 -2.40 3.89
N ASP A 526 -1.88 -1.08 3.80
CA ASP A 526 -0.90 -0.36 3.00
C ASP A 526 0.53 -0.68 3.45
N GLU A 527 0.77 -0.78 4.77
CA GLU A 527 2.07 -1.17 5.32
C GLU A 527 2.42 -2.62 4.93
N ALA A 528 1.46 -3.53 5.03
CA ALA A 528 1.66 -4.91 4.59
C ALA A 528 1.99 -5.01 3.08
N LEU A 529 1.37 -4.16 2.25
CA LEU A 529 1.62 -4.11 0.81
C LEU A 529 2.95 -3.44 0.43
N SER A 530 3.51 -2.59 1.31
CA SER A 530 4.74 -1.83 1.03
C SER A 530 5.98 -2.72 0.90
N ALA A 531 6.01 -3.88 1.56
CA ALA A 531 7.10 -4.83 1.55
C ALA A 531 6.68 -6.21 1.00
N PRO A 532 7.41 -6.79 0.02
CA PRO A 532 7.09 -8.10 -0.57
C PRO A 532 7.13 -9.26 0.44
N SER A 533 7.89 -9.09 1.53
CA SER A 533 8.02 -10.09 2.60
C SER A 533 8.21 -9.39 3.94
N ILE A 534 7.15 -8.78 4.45
CA ILE A 534 7.20 -8.20 5.79
C ILE A 534 7.14 -9.34 6.83
N SER A 535 8.00 -9.29 7.85
CA SER A 535 7.91 -10.20 8.98
C SER A 535 6.76 -9.76 9.89
N ILE A 536 6.10 -10.70 10.54
CA ILE A 536 5.03 -10.44 11.51
C ILE A 536 5.51 -9.49 12.62
N HIS A 537 6.73 -9.69 13.11
CA HIS A 537 7.34 -8.83 14.13
C HIS A 537 7.41 -7.37 13.64
N LYS A 538 7.88 -7.15 12.41
CA LYS A 538 7.97 -5.80 11.84
C LYS A 538 6.58 -5.19 11.62
N LEU A 539 5.62 -5.94 11.11
CA LEU A 539 4.25 -5.46 10.91
C LEU A 539 3.60 -5.05 12.24
N ARG A 540 3.80 -5.83 13.30
CA ARG A 540 3.35 -5.48 14.67
C ARG A 540 4.01 -4.21 15.19
N GLU A 541 5.30 -4.07 14.96
CA GLU A 541 6.08 -2.89 15.36
C GLU A 541 5.61 -1.62 14.64
N ASP A 542 5.52 -1.66 13.31
CA ASP A 542 5.08 -0.53 12.49
C ASP A 542 3.63 -0.14 12.83
N THR A 543 2.75 -1.12 13.08
CA THR A 543 1.38 -0.88 13.55
C THR A 543 1.36 -0.21 14.94
N ALA A 544 2.19 -0.65 15.89
CA ALA A 544 2.27 -0.05 17.22
C ALA A 544 2.77 1.40 17.16
N ILE A 545 3.78 1.68 16.34
CA ILE A 545 4.29 3.04 16.09
C ILE A 545 3.18 3.93 15.53
N MET A 546 2.50 3.48 14.50
CA MET A 546 1.40 4.20 13.84
C MET A 546 0.27 4.52 14.84
N MET A 547 -0.14 3.54 15.65
CA MET A 547 -1.18 3.71 16.67
C MET A 547 -0.78 4.69 17.76
N SER A 548 0.47 4.68 18.18
CA SER A 548 0.99 5.60 19.20
C SER A 548 0.90 7.05 18.74
N CYS A 549 1.23 7.33 17.49
CA CYS A 549 1.16 8.67 16.91
C CYS A 549 -0.27 9.20 16.81
N LYS A 550 -1.22 8.37 16.31
CA LYS A 550 -2.60 8.79 16.09
C LYS A 550 -3.36 9.10 17.37
N LYS A 551 -3.08 8.37 18.45
CA LYS A 551 -3.73 8.58 19.75
C LYS A 551 -2.98 9.53 20.69
N SER A 552 -1.79 10.01 20.32
CA SER A 552 -1.06 10.96 21.16
C SER A 552 -1.73 12.33 21.16
N ILE A 553 -1.70 13.01 22.32
CA ILE A 553 -2.26 14.34 22.46
C ILE A 553 -1.59 15.25 21.42
N LYS A 554 -2.40 15.95 20.62
CA LYS A 554 -1.87 16.93 19.67
C LYS A 554 -1.08 18.00 20.44
N ALA A 555 -0.01 18.51 19.87
CA ALA A 555 0.72 19.65 20.41
C ALA A 555 -0.24 20.78 20.79
N ASN A 556 0.07 21.54 21.85
CA ASN A 556 -0.74 22.63 22.42
C ASN A 556 -1.94 22.20 23.29
N HIS A 557 -1.89 21.03 23.92
CA HIS A 557 -2.86 20.66 24.95
C HIS A 557 -2.31 20.96 26.35
N TYR A 558 -3.01 21.83 27.10
CA TYR A 558 -2.64 22.15 28.47
C TYR A 558 -3.02 21.00 29.40
N LEU A 559 -2.05 20.52 30.18
CA LEU A 559 -2.23 19.51 31.21
C LEU A 559 -2.38 20.18 32.56
N THR A 560 -3.23 19.61 33.44
CA THR A 560 -3.25 19.97 34.85
C THR A 560 -1.99 19.41 35.55
N THR A 561 -1.67 19.90 36.75
CA THR A 561 -0.54 19.36 37.54
C THR A 561 -0.71 17.86 37.79
N GLN A 562 -1.92 17.41 38.06
CA GLN A 562 -2.23 15.99 38.25
C GLN A 562 -2.00 15.17 36.95
N ASP A 563 -2.39 15.70 35.80
CA ASP A 563 -2.15 15.03 34.51
C ASP A 563 -0.65 14.94 34.20
N MET A 564 0.13 15.99 34.51
CA MET A 564 1.57 15.99 34.37
C MET A 564 2.25 14.96 35.27
N GLU A 565 1.82 14.88 36.58
CA GLU A 565 2.31 13.86 37.51
C GLU A 565 2.00 12.45 37.01
N ALA A 566 0.77 12.18 36.58
CA ALA A 566 0.36 10.88 36.04
C ALA A 566 1.17 10.49 34.80
N LEU A 567 1.42 11.45 33.88
CA LEU A 567 2.23 11.22 32.70
C LEU A 567 3.68 10.85 33.07
N LEU A 568 4.29 11.58 34.00
CA LEU A 568 5.66 11.34 34.47
C LEU A 568 5.78 9.99 35.20
N ASP A 569 4.83 9.64 36.02
CA ASP A 569 4.81 8.35 36.72
C ASP A 569 4.64 7.18 35.74
N THR A 570 3.71 7.29 34.77
CA THR A 570 3.56 6.27 33.73
C THR A 570 4.80 6.16 32.85
N LEU A 571 5.47 7.28 32.54
CA LEU A 571 6.71 7.27 31.76
C LEU A 571 7.84 6.55 32.50
N ARG A 572 7.89 6.61 33.84
CA ARG A 572 8.88 5.89 34.67
C ARG A 572 8.70 4.37 34.61
N GLU A 573 7.48 3.90 34.38
CA GLU A 573 7.16 2.48 34.23
C GLU A 573 7.52 1.95 32.82
N ALA A 574 7.77 2.84 31.85
CA ALA A 574 8.11 2.46 30.49
C ALA A 574 9.47 1.73 30.42
N SER A 575 9.56 0.73 29.53
CA SER A 575 10.78 -0.07 29.34
C SER A 575 11.94 0.74 28.80
N ASP A 576 11.69 1.74 27.94
CA ASP A 576 12.69 2.67 27.39
C ASP A 576 12.17 4.12 27.37
N PRO A 577 12.20 4.82 28.49
CA PRO A 577 11.58 6.14 28.64
C PRO A 577 12.35 7.30 27.99
N PHE A 578 13.53 7.05 27.39
CA PHE A 578 14.44 8.11 26.94
C PHE A 578 14.17 8.59 25.52
N THR A 579 13.61 7.74 24.68
CA THR A 579 13.35 8.06 23.27
C THR A 579 11.92 7.67 22.88
N CYS A 580 11.28 8.48 22.03
CA CYS A 580 10.02 8.09 21.40
C CYS A 580 10.27 7.05 20.29
N PRO A 581 9.25 6.37 19.76
CA PRO A 581 9.41 5.39 18.69
C PRO A 581 10.08 5.93 17.41
N HIS A 582 10.08 7.24 17.21
CA HIS A 582 10.73 7.93 16.08
C HIS A 582 12.18 8.34 16.37
N GLY A 583 12.73 7.99 17.54
CA GLY A 583 14.11 8.31 17.95
C GLY A 583 14.31 9.72 18.50
N ARG A 584 13.22 10.48 18.78
CA ARG A 584 13.36 11.81 19.41
C ARG A 584 13.60 11.63 20.91
N PRO A 585 14.47 12.45 21.54
CA PRO A 585 14.64 12.42 22.99
C PRO A 585 13.33 12.85 23.68
N VAL A 586 12.94 12.10 24.69
CA VAL A 586 11.74 12.36 25.51
C VAL A 586 12.09 13.28 26.67
N ILE A 587 13.28 13.10 27.28
CA ILE A 587 13.71 13.80 28.48
C ILE A 587 15.10 14.41 28.26
N ILE A 588 15.26 15.64 28.70
CA ILE A 588 16.56 16.33 28.80
C ILE A 588 16.76 16.73 30.26
N GLN A 589 17.93 16.49 30.82
CA GLN A 589 18.29 16.83 32.19
C GLN A 589 19.38 17.89 32.22
N TYR A 590 19.25 18.84 33.13
CA TYR A 590 20.31 19.76 33.55
C TYR A 590 20.56 19.55 35.04
N SER A 591 21.79 19.13 35.40
CA SER A 591 22.16 18.99 36.79
C SER A 591 22.21 20.36 37.49
N THR A 592 22.06 20.37 38.82
CA THR A 592 22.16 21.61 39.63
C THR A 592 23.52 22.30 39.40
N TYR A 593 24.62 21.52 39.27
CA TYR A 593 25.93 22.04 38.97
C TYR A 593 26.02 22.73 37.59
N GLU A 594 25.45 22.13 36.55
CA GLU A 594 25.40 22.74 35.21
C GLU A 594 24.62 24.04 35.19
N LEU A 595 23.48 24.09 35.90
CA LEU A 595 22.67 25.31 36.04
C LEU A 595 23.49 26.40 36.78
N GLU A 596 24.11 26.07 37.91
CA GLU A 596 24.93 27.02 38.67
C GLU A 596 26.12 27.54 37.85
N LYS A 597 26.76 26.67 37.05
CA LYS A 597 27.81 27.06 36.11
C LYS A 597 27.30 28.00 35.02
N MET A 598 26.12 27.77 34.45
CA MET A 598 25.49 28.68 33.47
C MET A 598 25.28 30.08 34.07
N PHE A 599 24.90 30.15 35.34
CA PHE A 599 24.71 31.42 36.05
C PHE A 599 26.02 31.96 36.69
N LYS A 600 27.19 31.33 36.40
CA LYS A 600 28.51 31.71 36.95
C LYS A 600 28.51 31.75 38.49
N ARG A 601 27.76 30.87 39.16
CA ARG A 601 27.74 30.74 40.62
C ARG A 601 28.82 29.77 41.11
N VAL A 602 29.28 28.89 40.26
CA VAL A 602 30.41 27.98 40.48
C VAL A 602 31.42 28.24 39.39
N MET A 603 32.71 28.40 39.74
CA MET A 603 33.81 28.60 38.79
C MET A 603 34.35 27.27 38.26
#